data_8f57e601ce73ec9a0bf7cd6482872ec8
#
_entry.id   8f57e601ce73ec9a0bf7cd6482872ec8
#
_cell.length_a   1.000
_cell.length_b   1.000
_cell.length_c   1.000
_cell.angle_alpha   90.00
_cell.angle_beta   90.00
_cell.angle_gamma   90.00
#
_symmetry.space_group_name_H-M   'P 1'
#
loop_
_entity.id
_entity.type
_entity.pdbx_description
1 polymer ?
#
loop_
_entity_poly.entity_id
_entity_poly.type
_entity_poly.pdbx_seq_one_letter_code
_entity_poly.pdbx_strand_id
1 'polypeptide(L)'
;MADMARLRQVEDAWSAMEAAGIASEVVPVTYMNSSADIKAFCGRNGGAVCTSSNAETALEWAYQQGSKVLFLPDQHLGRNTAVLKMGLSLDDCVVWDPHRPNGGLTTEQLRDAKMILWKGHCSVHGRFSEETIPELRAAIPGVQIIVHPECKHEVVLGADLVGSTEFIIQTVEAAPTGSAWAVGTELNLVKRLAADHPDKRIVFLDKTVCYCSTMNRIDLPHFVWAMESLVEGVVVNQIEVDEETEKWAKVALDRMLALPGKTHKD
;
A
#
# COMPACT_ATOMS: atom_id res chain seq x y z
N MET A 1 8.79 -3.87 -0.75
CA MET A 1 8.13 -2.88 0.14
C MET A 1 8.29 -3.26 1.61
N ALA A 2 7.95 -4.46 2.04
CA ALA A 2 8.06 -4.87 3.45
C ALA A 2 9.43 -4.55 4.09
N ASP A 3 10.53 -4.74 3.38
CA ASP A 3 11.88 -4.46 3.88
C ASP A 3 12.23 -2.97 4.02
N MET A 4 11.35 -2.08 3.57
CA MET A 4 11.58 -0.63 3.67
C MET A 4 11.27 -0.06 5.05
N ALA A 5 10.55 -0.80 5.90
CA ALA A 5 10.36 -0.48 7.31
C ALA A 5 10.86 -1.65 8.15
N ARG A 6 12.02 -1.48 8.77
CA ARG A 6 12.60 -2.47 9.69
C ARG A 6 12.24 -2.10 11.12
N LEU A 7 11.97 -3.10 11.97
CA LEU A 7 11.51 -2.89 13.34
C LEU A 7 12.35 -1.85 14.09
N ARG A 8 13.68 -2.01 14.11
CA ARG A 8 14.57 -1.06 14.79
C ARG A 8 14.40 0.39 14.32
N GLN A 9 14.24 0.60 13.00
CA GLN A 9 14.05 1.94 12.45
C GLN A 9 12.70 2.54 12.88
N VAL A 10 11.68 1.68 13.01
CA VAL A 10 10.35 2.11 13.46
C VAL A 10 10.37 2.42 14.96
N GLU A 11 11.10 1.64 15.76
CA GLU A 11 11.34 1.91 17.18
C GLU A 11 12.12 3.21 17.39
N ASP A 12 13.14 3.48 16.57
CA ASP A 12 13.88 4.75 16.58
C ASP A 12 12.94 5.94 16.26
N ALA A 13 12.05 5.77 15.27
CA ALA A 13 11.05 6.78 14.94
C ALA A 13 10.05 6.99 16.09
N TRP A 14 9.61 5.92 16.74
CA TRP A 14 8.71 5.99 17.89
C TRP A 14 9.34 6.72 19.07
N SER A 15 10.61 6.40 19.37
CA SER A 15 11.38 7.10 20.41
C SER A 15 11.53 8.60 20.13
N ALA A 16 11.66 8.99 18.86
CA ALA A 16 11.66 10.42 18.49
C ALA A 16 10.29 11.07 18.70
N MET A 17 9.19 10.34 18.48
CA MET A 17 7.82 10.81 18.77
C MET A 17 7.58 10.93 20.27
N GLU A 18 8.14 10.02 21.09
CA GLU A 18 8.14 10.10 22.55
C GLU A 18 8.91 11.35 23.01
N ALA A 19 10.10 11.58 22.49
CA ALA A 19 10.89 12.77 22.79
C ALA A 19 10.21 14.07 22.36
N ALA A 20 9.44 14.04 21.28
CA ALA A 20 8.61 15.17 20.83
C ALA A 20 7.35 15.38 21.70
N GLY A 21 7.01 14.41 22.57
CA GLY A 21 5.83 14.43 23.44
C GLY A 21 4.52 14.12 22.75
N ILE A 22 4.54 13.44 21.60
CA ILE A 22 3.36 13.15 20.78
C ILE A 22 2.98 11.67 20.71
N ALA A 23 3.84 10.75 21.19
CA ALA A 23 3.63 9.30 21.02
C ALA A 23 2.26 8.81 21.52
N SER A 24 1.72 9.40 22.60
CA SER A 24 0.40 9.06 23.14
C SER A 24 -0.77 9.46 22.22
N GLU A 25 -0.52 10.31 21.22
CA GLU A 25 -1.50 10.77 20.25
C GLU A 25 -1.40 10.02 18.92
N VAL A 26 -0.30 9.27 18.72
CA VAL A 26 0.01 8.59 17.44
C VAL A 26 -0.51 7.16 17.44
N VAL A 27 -1.31 6.82 16.45
CA VAL A 27 -1.76 5.45 16.19
C VAL A 27 -0.99 4.89 14.98
N PRO A 28 -0.18 3.81 15.15
CA PRO A 28 0.53 3.22 14.03
C PRO A 28 -0.41 2.35 13.20
N VAL A 29 -0.47 2.61 11.89
CA VAL A 29 -1.21 1.79 10.93
C VAL A 29 -0.22 1.24 9.91
N THR A 30 -0.25 -0.07 9.69
CA THR A 30 0.63 -0.68 8.69
C THR A 30 -0.16 -1.33 7.55
N TYR A 31 0.31 -1.08 6.35
CA TYR A 31 -0.18 -1.78 5.17
C TYR A 31 0.17 -3.27 5.25
N MET A 32 -0.69 -4.13 4.71
CA MET A 32 -0.55 -5.60 4.73
C MET A 32 0.83 -6.06 4.25
N ASN A 33 1.42 -5.35 3.26
CA ASN A 33 2.75 -5.64 2.73
C ASN A 33 3.87 -5.14 3.65
N SER A 34 3.87 -5.60 4.89
CA SER A 34 4.85 -5.37 5.95
C SER A 34 5.25 -6.70 6.61
N SER A 35 6.37 -6.71 7.35
CA SER A 35 6.79 -7.90 8.11
C SER A 35 5.89 -8.17 9.32
N ALA A 36 6.01 -9.38 9.90
CA ALA A 36 5.31 -9.74 11.12
C ALA A 36 5.69 -8.81 12.29
N ASP A 37 6.98 -8.45 12.39
CA ASP A 37 7.50 -7.53 13.41
C ASP A 37 6.82 -6.16 13.39
N ILE A 38 6.60 -5.60 12.20
CA ILE A 38 5.92 -4.31 12.04
C ILE A 38 4.44 -4.42 12.38
N LYS A 39 3.79 -5.52 12.02
CA LYS A 39 2.41 -5.80 12.45
C LYS A 39 2.31 -5.92 13.98
N ALA A 40 3.28 -6.62 14.59
CA ALA A 40 3.37 -6.77 16.04
C ALA A 40 3.63 -5.41 16.73
N PHE A 41 4.51 -4.58 16.17
CA PHE A 41 4.72 -3.22 16.65
C PHE A 41 3.40 -2.42 16.65
N CYS A 42 2.65 -2.46 15.55
CA CYS A 42 1.34 -1.81 15.49
C CYS A 42 0.37 -2.37 16.53
N GLY A 43 0.32 -3.70 16.70
CA GLY A 43 -0.55 -4.35 17.68
C GLY A 43 -0.27 -3.92 19.11
N ARG A 44 1.02 -3.88 19.50
CA ARG A 44 1.48 -3.44 20.83
C ARG A 44 1.15 -1.98 21.11
N ASN A 45 1.27 -1.12 20.11
CA ASN A 45 1.07 0.32 20.24
C ASN A 45 -0.35 0.79 19.85
N GLY A 46 -1.35 -0.08 20.02
CA GLY A 46 -2.76 0.31 19.80
C GLY A 46 -3.18 0.44 18.34
N GLY A 47 -2.31 0.12 17.39
CA GLY A 47 -2.54 0.28 15.96
C GLY A 47 -3.16 -0.94 15.27
N ALA A 48 -3.29 -0.88 13.97
CA ALA A 48 -3.92 -1.90 13.14
C ALA A 48 -3.17 -2.14 11.82
N VAL A 49 -3.55 -3.20 11.13
CA VAL A 49 -3.18 -3.46 9.73
C VAL A 49 -4.24 -2.88 8.80
N CYS A 50 -3.88 -2.53 7.59
CA CYS A 50 -4.82 -2.21 6.52
C CYS A 50 -4.44 -2.88 5.20
N THR A 51 -5.38 -2.93 4.27
CA THR A 51 -5.20 -3.26 2.86
C THR A 51 -5.50 -2.03 2.00
N SER A 52 -5.21 -2.07 0.71
CA SER A 52 -5.60 -0.97 -0.19
C SER A 52 -7.13 -0.79 -0.33
N SER A 53 -7.91 -1.83 -0.03
CA SER A 53 -9.37 -1.76 -0.08
C SER A 53 -10.01 -1.17 1.19
N ASN A 54 -9.35 -1.24 2.34
CA ASN A 54 -9.91 -0.75 3.60
C ASN A 54 -9.04 0.33 4.28
N ALA A 55 -8.05 0.88 3.57
CA ALA A 55 -7.13 1.88 4.13
C ALA A 55 -7.89 3.10 4.69
N GLU A 56 -8.91 3.57 4.00
CA GLU A 56 -9.76 4.68 4.45
C GLU A 56 -10.44 4.34 5.80
N THR A 57 -11.12 3.22 5.88
CA THR A 57 -11.78 2.78 7.13
C THR A 57 -10.78 2.56 8.27
N ALA A 58 -9.60 2.03 7.96
CA ALA A 58 -8.54 1.84 8.96
C ALA A 58 -7.99 3.18 9.47
N LEU A 59 -7.85 4.17 8.61
CA LEU A 59 -7.42 5.51 9.00
C LEU A 59 -8.53 6.25 9.78
N GLU A 60 -9.80 6.17 9.35
CA GLU A 60 -10.94 6.71 10.10
C GLU A 60 -10.99 6.14 11.52
N TRP A 61 -10.81 4.82 11.65
CA TRP A 61 -10.72 4.15 12.95
C TRP A 61 -9.52 4.66 13.77
N ALA A 62 -8.35 4.78 13.16
CA ALA A 62 -7.15 5.24 13.85
C ALA A 62 -7.31 6.67 14.39
N TYR A 63 -7.94 7.57 13.64
CA TYR A 63 -8.23 8.93 14.09
C TYR A 63 -9.30 9.00 15.19
N GLN A 64 -10.06 7.94 15.43
CA GLN A 64 -10.92 7.81 16.61
C GLN A 64 -10.14 7.39 17.88
N GLN A 65 -8.95 6.79 17.70
CA GLN A 65 -8.09 6.34 18.79
C GLN A 65 -7.03 7.39 19.18
N GLY A 66 -6.60 8.21 18.21
CA GLY A 66 -5.60 9.25 18.42
C GLY A 66 -5.74 10.39 17.42
N SER A 67 -5.01 11.48 17.64
CA SER A 67 -5.06 12.65 16.76
C SER A 67 -4.10 12.58 15.56
N LYS A 68 -3.18 11.61 15.57
CA LYS A 68 -2.11 11.46 14.59
C LYS A 68 -1.98 9.99 14.18
N VAL A 69 -1.52 9.78 12.94
CA VAL A 69 -1.25 8.43 12.41
C VAL A 69 0.20 8.33 11.95
N LEU A 70 0.89 7.26 12.36
CA LEU A 70 2.12 6.79 11.73
C LEU A 70 1.77 5.71 10.71
N PHE A 71 1.90 6.00 9.42
CA PHE A 71 1.55 5.07 8.35
C PHE A 71 2.79 4.36 7.77
N LEU A 72 2.78 3.05 7.79
CA LEU A 72 3.88 2.15 7.43
C LEU A 72 3.46 1.19 6.32
N PRO A 73 4.34 0.67 5.50
CA PRO A 73 5.64 1.22 5.13
C PRO A 73 5.58 2.08 3.85
N ASP A 74 4.41 2.34 3.28
CA ASP A 74 4.20 3.04 2.01
C ASP A 74 3.66 4.45 2.20
N GLN A 75 4.41 5.46 1.69
CA GLN A 75 4.01 6.85 1.80
C GLN A 75 2.84 7.22 0.90
N HIS A 76 2.74 6.57 -0.27
CA HIS A 76 1.77 6.96 -1.29
C HIS A 76 0.36 6.50 -0.95
N LEU A 77 0.20 5.23 -0.54
CA LEU A 77 -1.10 4.72 -0.09
C LEU A 77 -1.65 5.57 1.07
N GLY A 78 -0.81 5.84 2.08
CA GLY A 78 -1.21 6.67 3.23
C GLY A 78 -1.62 8.07 2.80
N ARG A 79 -0.77 8.76 2.02
CA ARG A 79 -1.04 10.13 1.53
C ARG A 79 -2.30 10.19 0.67
N ASN A 80 -2.40 9.32 -0.33
CA ASN A 80 -3.52 9.35 -1.27
C ASN A 80 -4.85 9.05 -0.55
N THR A 81 -4.85 8.14 0.41
CA THR A 81 -6.04 7.87 1.22
C THR A 81 -6.39 9.08 2.09
N ALA A 82 -5.42 9.63 2.83
CA ALA A 82 -5.65 10.76 3.73
C ALA A 82 -6.13 12.01 2.99
N VAL A 83 -5.50 12.35 1.88
CA VAL A 83 -5.82 13.58 1.14
C VAL A 83 -7.10 13.43 0.31
N LEU A 84 -7.23 12.36 -0.47
CA LEU A 84 -8.31 12.22 -1.46
C LEU A 84 -9.62 11.66 -0.87
N LYS A 85 -9.54 10.91 0.23
CA LYS A 85 -10.71 10.26 0.82
C LYS A 85 -11.14 10.90 2.14
N MET A 86 -10.19 11.40 2.92
CA MET A 86 -10.48 11.93 4.25
C MET A 86 -10.40 13.46 4.33
N GLY A 87 -9.99 14.13 3.25
CA GLY A 87 -9.95 15.60 3.16
C GLY A 87 -8.82 16.26 3.96
N LEU A 88 -7.76 15.52 4.31
CA LEU A 88 -6.56 16.12 4.83
C LEU A 88 -5.85 16.94 3.74
N SER A 89 -5.15 18.01 4.13
CA SER A 89 -4.28 18.73 3.21
C SER A 89 -2.93 18.01 3.04
N LEU A 90 -2.18 18.34 2.00
CA LEU A 90 -0.80 17.87 1.86
C LEU A 90 0.09 18.38 3.00
N ASP A 91 -0.22 19.55 3.56
CA ASP A 91 0.51 20.16 4.68
C ASP A 91 0.27 19.39 6.01
N ASP A 92 -0.84 18.68 6.13
CA ASP A 92 -1.11 17.78 7.26
C ASP A 92 -0.22 16.52 7.24
N CYS A 93 0.45 16.25 6.09
CA CYS A 93 1.24 15.04 5.84
C CYS A 93 2.73 15.34 5.84
N VAL A 94 3.49 14.71 6.72
CA VAL A 94 4.96 14.76 6.71
C VAL A 94 5.54 13.40 6.35
N VAL A 95 6.74 13.39 5.77
CA VAL A 95 7.43 12.15 5.39
C VAL A 95 8.61 11.90 6.31
N TRP A 96 8.56 10.78 7.04
CA TRP A 96 9.66 10.31 7.86
C TRP A 96 10.67 9.52 7.03
N ASP A 97 11.90 10.04 6.92
CA ASP A 97 13.01 9.36 6.26
C ASP A 97 13.84 8.58 7.29
N PRO A 98 13.78 7.24 7.34
CA PRO A 98 14.51 6.44 8.34
C PRO A 98 16.04 6.51 8.20
N HIS A 99 16.55 7.14 7.16
CA HIS A 99 17.98 7.32 6.92
C HIS A 99 18.50 8.70 7.34
N ARG A 100 17.62 9.53 7.90
CA ARG A 100 17.97 10.87 8.37
C ARG A 100 17.74 11.01 9.88
N PRO A 101 18.57 11.78 10.59
CA PRO A 101 18.33 12.08 11.99
C PRO A 101 16.91 12.67 12.16
N ASN A 102 16.17 12.18 13.16
CA ASN A 102 14.79 12.60 13.44
C ASN A 102 13.86 12.53 12.19
N GLY A 103 14.08 11.53 11.31
CA GLY A 103 13.33 11.41 10.07
C GLY A 103 13.52 12.56 9.08
N GLY A 104 14.46 13.46 9.34
CA GLY A 104 14.66 14.71 8.60
C GLY A 104 13.63 15.80 8.94
N LEU A 105 12.88 15.64 10.04
CA LEU A 105 11.81 16.55 10.47
C LEU A 105 12.22 17.31 11.74
N THR A 106 11.67 18.50 11.92
CA THR A 106 11.74 19.21 13.20
C THR A 106 10.69 18.69 14.18
N THR A 107 10.91 18.97 15.47
CA THR A 107 9.91 18.63 16.51
C THR A 107 8.57 19.33 16.27
N GLU A 108 8.59 20.56 15.75
CA GLU A 108 7.39 21.32 15.41
C GLU A 108 6.64 20.67 14.26
N GLN A 109 7.34 20.27 13.19
CA GLN A 109 6.72 19.54 12.07
C GLN A 109 6.05 18.23 12.53
N LEU A 110 6.66 17.49 13.47
CA LEU A 110 6.06 16.29 14.06
C LEU A 110 4.81 16.60 14.90
N ARG A 111 4.83 17.72 15.64
CA ARG A 111 3.68 18.14 16.46
C ARG A 111 2.52 18.65 15.63
N ASP A 112 2.78 19.33 14.53
CA ASP A 112 1.75 19.92 13.66
C ASP A 112 1.15 18.88 12.71
N ALA A 113 1.92 17.85 12.33
CA ALA A 113 1.47 16.81 11.41
C ALA A 113 0.31 16.01 11.98
N LYS A 114 -0.66 15.69 11.13
CA LYS A 114 -1.71 14.71 11.41
C LYS A 114 -1.34 13.33 10.88
N MET A 115 -0.63 13.26 9.75
CA MET A 115 -0.19 12.03 9.11
C MET A 115 1.33 12.02 8.98
N ILE A 116 1.98 11.06 9.64
CA ILE A 116 3.42 10.80 9.53
C ILE A 116 3.60 9.61 8.61
N LEU A 117 4.10 9.83 7.42
CA LEU A 117 4.24 8.84 6.36
C LEU A 117 5.65 8.28 6.34
N TRP A 118 5.80 6.98 6.43
CA TRP A 118 7.09 6.33 6.25
C TRP A 118 7.58 6.48 4.81
N LYS A 119 8.85 6.85 4.62
CA LYS A 119 9.45 7.03 3.30
C LYS A 119 9.74 5.69 2.60
N GLY A 120 8.72 4.89 2.42
CA GLY A 120 8.74 3.69 1.61
C GLY A 120 7.80 3.83 0.42
N HIS A 121 7.90 2.94 -0.54
CA HIS A 121 7.06 2.92 -1.74
C HIS A 121 7.07 1.55 -2.41
N CYS A 122 6.05 1.25 -3.19
CA CYS A 122 6.09 0.13 -4.11
C CYS A 122 6.95 0.48 -5.32
N SER A 123 7.96 -0.35 -5.62
CA SER A 123 8.86 -0.13 -6.75
C SER A 123 8.16 -0.16 -8.13
N VAL A 124 7.05 -0.87 -8.23
CA VAL A 124 6.22 -0.91 -9.45
C VAL A 124 5.40 0.37 -9.57
N HIS A 125 4.58 0.69 -8.56
CA HIS A 125 3.68 1.84 -8.60
C HIS A 125 4.44 3.18 -8.60
N GLY A 126 5.59 3.24 -7.95
CA GLY A 126 6.46 4.43 -7.94
C GLY A 126 7.12 4.76 -9.28
N ARG A 127 7.05 3.88 -10.28
CA ARG A 127 7.61 4.12 -11.63
C ARG A 127 6.66 4.85 -12.56
N PHE A 128 5.37 4.75 -12.34
CA PHE A 128 4.42 5.47 -13.18
C PHE A 128 4.66 6.98 -13.10
N SER A 129 4.57 7.61 -14.26
CA SER A 129 4.74 9.05 -14.43
C SER A 129 3.43 9.68 -14.89
N GLU A 130 3.13 10.87 -14.35
CA GLU A 130 1.99 11.67 -14.79
C GLU A 130 2.08 12.06 -16.27
N GLU A 131 3.31 12.22 -16.80
CA GLU A 131 3.56 12.56 -18.19
C GLU A 131 3.07 11.50 -19.18
N THR A 132 2.98 10.23 -18.76
CA THR A 132 2.49 9.14 -19.60
C THR A 132 0.96 9.26 -19.84
N ILE A 133 0.22 9.88 -18.95
CA ILE A 133 -1.23 9.99 -19.03
C ILE A 133 -1.69 10.78 -20.27
N PRO A 134 -1.24 12.03 -20.50
CA PRO A 134 -1.64 12.78 -21.70
C PRO A 134 -1.18 12.11 -23.00
N GLU A 135 -0.03 11.42 -23.02
CA GLU A 135 0.43 10.69 -24.18
C GLU A 135 -0.49 9.51 -24.52
N LEU A 136 -0.95 8.76 -23.51
CA LEU A 136 -1.91 7.67 -23.73
C LEU A 136 -3.27 8.19 -24.16
N ARG A 137 -3.75 9.31 -23.61
CA ARG A 137 -5.00 9.94 -24.05
C ARG A 137 -4.94 10.40 -25.50
N ALA A 138 -3.76 10.89 -25.95
CA ALA A 138 -3.53 11.26 -27.35
C ALA A 138 -3.46 10.05 -28.28
N ALA A 139 -2.84 8.94 -27.81
CA ALA A 139 -2.65 7.73 -28.61
C ALA A 139 -3.89 6.82 -28.67
N ILE A 140 -4.75 6.87 -27.66
CA ILE A 140 -5.92 6.01 -27.52
C ILE A 140 -7.11 6.89 -27.17
N PRO A 141 -7.88 7.37 -28.15
CA PRO A 141 -9.08 8.19 -27.90
C PRO A 141 -10.09 7.47 -26.99
N GLY A 142 -10.56 8.15 -25.96
CA GLY A 142 -11.53 7.61 -25.02
C GLY A 142 -10.95 6.64 -23.97
N VAL A 143 -9.61 6.52 -23.86
CA VAL A 143 -8.99 5.68 -22.85
C VAL A 143 -9.32 6.20 -21.43
N GLN A 144 -9.74 5.28 -20.57
CA GLN A 144 -9.90 5.52 -19.14
C GLN A 144 -8.59 5.12 -18.42
N ILE A 145 -8.13 5.99 -17.53
CA ILE A 145 -6.93 5.75 -16.72
C ILE A 145 -7.37 5.27 -15.34
N ILE A 146 -6.99 4.05 -14.98
CA ILE A 146 -7.27 3.49 -13.66
C ILE A 146 -5.98 3.08 -12.96
N VAL A 147 -5.78 3.53 -11.72
CA VAL A 147 -4.51 3.33 -11.01
C VAL A 147 -4.72 2.82 -9.59
N HIS A 148 -3.69 2.13 -9.08
CA HIS A 148 -3.64 1.72 -7.68
C HIS A 148 -3.24 2.91 -6.77
N PRO A 149 -3.76 3.03 -5.56
CA PRO A 149 -3.47 4.15 -4.66
C PRO A 149 -2.03 4.20 -4.13
N GLU A 150 -1.21 3.17 -4.37
CA GLU A 150 0.25 3.21 -4.13
C GLU A 150 1.01 3.98 -5.23
N CYS A 151 0.35 4.45 -6.29
CA CYS A 151 0.98 5.32 -7.27
C CYS A 151 1.30 6.68 -6.65
N LYS A 152 2.28 7.38 -7.23
CA LYS A 152 2.59 8.75 -6.84
C LYS A 152 1.34 9.62 -6.87
N HIS A 153 1.31 10.63 -6.00
CA HIS A 153 0.14 11.50 -5.86
C HIS A 153 -0.25 12.18 -7.19
N GLU A 154 0.74 12.63 -7.95
CA GLU A 154 0.55 13.29 -9.24
C GLU A 154 -0.09 12.35 -10.27
N VAL A 155 0.30 11.09 -10.27
CA VAL A 155 -0.29 10.05 -11.14
C VAL A 155 -1.74 9.77 -10.75
N VAL A 156 -2.01 9.71 -9.45
CA VAL A 156 -3.37 9.49 -8.93
C VAL A 156 -4.28 10.66 -9.27
N LEU A 157 -3.80 11.91 -9.19
CA LEU A 157 -4.56 13.10 -9.58
C LEU A 157 -4.87 13.15 -11.08
N GLY A 158 -3.99 12.60 -11.92
CA GLY A 158 -4.19 12.54 -13.38
C GLY A 158 -5.09 11.38 -13.85
N ALA A 159 -5.38 10.42 -12.98
CA ALA A 159 -6.20 9.25 -13.30
C ALA A 159 -7.70 9.56 -13.25
N ASP A 160 -8.50 8.80 -14.02
CA ASP A 160 -9.96 8.90 -13.97
C ASP A 160 -10.53 8.11 -12.78
N LEU A 161 -9.89 7.00 -12.43
CA LEU A 161 -10.31 6.12 -11.34
C LEU A 161 -9.11 5.66 -10.50
N VAL A 162 -9.33 5.54 -9.20
CA VAL A 162 -8.32 5.10 -8.23
C VAL A 162 -8.93 4.07 -7.30
N GLY A 163 -8.31 2.91 -7.21
CA GLY A 163 -8.81 1.87 -6.31
C GLY A 163 -7.87 0.68 -6.12
N SER A 164 -8.27 -0.21 -5.22
CA SER A 164 -7.55 -1.44 -4.92
C SER A 164 -7.45 -2.36 -6.14
N THR A 165 -6.62 -3.38 -6.06
CA THR A 165 -6.53 -4.44 -7.08
C THR A 165 -7.91 -5.02 -7.42
N GLU A 166 -8.71 -5.31 -6.41
CA GLU A 166 -10.07 -5.84 -6.60
C GLU A 166 -10.99 -4.83 -7.31
N PHE A 167 -10.94 -3.55 -6.93
CA PHE A 167 -11.67 -2.48 -7.59
C PHE A 167 -11.28 -2.36 -9.07
N ILE A 168 -9.99 -2.45 -9.39
CA ILE A 168 -9.50 -2.41 -10.78
C ILE A 168 -10.07 -3.58 -11.58
N ILE A 169 -10.03 -4.80 -11.02
CA ILE A 169 -10.55 -6.01 -11.67
C ILE A 169 -12.04 -5.82 -11.96
N GLN A 170 -12.85 -5.56 -10.95
CA GLN A 170 -14.30 -5.42 -11.07
C GLN A 170 -14.72 -4.30 -12.03
N THR A 171 -13.99 -3.17 -12.00
CA THR A 171 -14.28 -2.03 -12.89
C THR A 171 -14.03 -2.39 -14.36
N VAL A 172 -12.90 -3.04 -14.64
CA VAL A 172 -12.56 -3.45 -16.02
C VAL A 172 -13.48 -4.57 -16.50
N GLU A 173 -13.82 -5.54 -15.65
CA GLU A 173 -14.76 -6.62 -15.97
C GLU A 173 -16.16 -6.08 -16.31
N ALA A 174 -16.69 -5.17 -15.51
CA ALA A 174 -18.01 -4.57 -15.69
C ALA A 174 -18.10 -3.58 -16.86
N ALA A 175 -16.95 -3.15 -17.39
CA ALA A 175 -16.93 -2.16 -18.47
C ALA A 175 -17.49 -2.71 -19.79
N PRO A 176 -18.11 -1.86 -20.63
CA PRO A 176 -18.68 -2.30 -21.90
C PRO A 176 -17.62 -2.80 -22.89
N THR A 177 -18.01 -3.72 -23.77
CA THR A 177 -17.23 -4.17 -24.92
C THR A 177 -16.77 -2.97 -25.74
N GLY A 178 -15.51 -3.00 -26.21
CA GLY A 178 -14.89 -1.92 -26.97
C GLY A 178 -14.32 -0.79 -26.11
N SER A 179 -14.47 -0.83 -24.79
CA SER A 179 -13.86 0.16 -23.90
C SER A 179 -12.31 0.06 -23.92
N ALA A 180 -11.66 1.20 -23.67
CA ALA A 180 -10.21 1.29 -23.63
C ALA A 180 -9.74 1.69 -22.22
N TRP A 181 -8.76 0.97 -21.67
CA TRP A 181 -8.23 1.11 -20.32
C TRP A 181 -6.70 1.19 -20.32
N ALA A 182 -6.14 2.17 -19.63
CA ALA A 182 -4.74 2.18 -19.26
C ALA A 182 -4.64 1.94 -17.74
N VAL A 183 -3.98 0.85 -17.36
CA VAL A 183 -4.02 0.34 -15.99
C VAL A 183 -2.67 0.51 -15.31
N GLY A 184 -2.65 1.27 -14.22
CA GLY A 184 -1.46 1.56 -13.40
C GLY A 184 -1.39 0.67 -12.16
N THR A 185 -1.10 -0.61 -12.37
CA THR A 185 -0.81 -1.58 -11.31
C THR A 185 0.20 -2.62 -11.78
N GLU A 186 0.35 -3.76 -11.10
CA GLU A 186 1.33 -4.80 -11.43
C GLU A 186 1.06 -5.43 -12.80
N LEU A 187 2.12 -5.60 -13.60
CA LEU A 187 2.06 -5.98 -15.02
C LEU A 187 1.36 -7.33 -15.27
N ASN A 188 1.60 -8.34 -14.43
CA ASN A 188 1.00 -9.66 -14.64
C ASN A 188 -0.53 -9.61 -14.47
N LEU A 189 -1.03 -8.78 -13.57
CA LEU A 189 -2.46 -8.52 -13.44
C LEU A 189 -3.00 -7.86 -14.72
N VAL A 190 -2.33 -6.83 -15.24
CA VAL A 190 -2.76 -6.14 -16.45
C VAL A 190 -2.77 -7.07 -17.66
N LYS A 191 -1.75 -7.92 -17.80
CA LYS A 191 -1.69 -8.94 -18.87
C LYS A 191 -2.83 -9.96 -18.74
N ARG A 192 -3.13 -10.39 -17.52
CA ARG A 192 -4.25 -11.32 -17.28
C ARG A 192 -5.58 -10.68 -17.68
N LEU A 193 -5.86 -9.45 -17.20
CA LEU A 193 -7.07 -8.72 -17.58
C LEU A 193 -7.20 -8.56 -19.10
N ALA A 194 -6.10 -8.25 -19.80
CA ALA A 194 -6.11 -8.13 -21.26
C ALA A 194 -6.37 -9.49 -21.97
N ALA A 195 -5.89 -10.59 -21.40
CA ALA A 195 -6.12 -11.93 -21.95
C ALA A 195 -7.56 -12.41 -21.66
N ASP A 196 -8.10 -12.12 -20.50
CA ASP A 196 -9.45 -12.53 -20.08
C ASP A 196 -10.54 -11.68 -20.78
N HIS A 197 -10.21 -10.45 -21.21
CA HIS A 197 -11.14 -9.52 -21.86
C HIS A 197 -10.66 -9.05 -23.22
N PRO A 198 -10.56 -9.93 -24.23
CA PRO A 198 -10.08 -9.59 -25.58
C PRO A 198 -11.03 -8.65 -26.34
N ASP A 199 -12.24 -8.48 -25.85
CA ASP A 199 -13.26 -7.54 -26.33
C ASP A 199 -12.99 -6.08 -25.92
N LYS A 200 -11.99 -5.84 -25.05
CA LYS A 200 -11.61 -4.52 -24.55
C LYS A 200 -10.14 -4.23 -24.89
N ARG A 201 -9.80 -2.95 -25.02
CA ARG A 201 -8.40 -2.54 -25.20
C ARG A 201 -7.78 -2.20 -23.85
N ILE A 202 -7.03 -3.14 -23.27
CA ILE A 202 -6.36 -2.96 -21.98
C ILE A 202 -4.86 -2.82 -22.20
N VAL A 203 -4.26 -1.72 -21.74
CA VAL A 203 -2.84 -1.43 -21.84
C VAL A 203 -2.24 -1.12 -20.47
N PHE A 204 -0.95 -1.39 -20.36
CA PHE A 204 -0.17 -1.02 -19.17
C PHE A 204 0.13 0.49 -19.19
N LEU A 205 0.05 1.15 -18.04
CA LEU A 205 0.22 2.61 -17.95
C LEU A 205 1.64 3.08 -18.28
N ASP A 206 2.66 2.23 -18.11
CA ASP A 206 4.06 2.56 -18.44
C ASP A 206 4.44 1.99 -19.82
N LYS A 207 5.29 2.72 -20.54
CA LYS A 207 5.90 2.26 -21.82
C LYS A 207 6.96 1.19 -21.61
N THR A 208 7.58 1.14 -20.43
CA THR A 208 8.62 0.18 -20.09
C THR A 208 8.03 -0.98 -19.30
N VAL A 209 8.36 -2.20 -19.72
CA VAL A 209 7.94 -3.40 -19.00
C VAL A 209 8.67 -3.46 -17.65
N CYS A 210 7.91 -3.32 -16.55
CA CYS A 210 8.44 -3.52 -15.22
C CYS A 210 7.51 -4.44 -14.42
N TYR A 211 8.07 -5.52 -13.92
CA TYR A 211 7.40 -6.44 -13.01
C TYR A 211 8.03 -6.37 -11.62
N CYS A 212 7.28 -6.76 -10.62
CA CYS A 212 7.80 -6.84 -9.27
C CYS A 212 8.81 -7.99 -9.15
N SER A 213 10.09 -7.67 -8.96
CA SER A 213 11.16 -8.68 -8.88
C SER A 213 10.98 -9.67 -7.71
N THR A 214 10.35 -9.25 -6.63
CA THR A 214 10.04 -10.11 -5.49
C THR A 214 8.83 -11.02 -5.74
N MET A 215 7.75 -10.48 -6.28
CA MET A 215 6.59 -11.32 -6.66
C MET A 215 6.95 -12.31 -7.77
N ASN A 216 7.83 -11.93 -8.69
CA ASN A 216 8.26 -12.80 -9.79
C ASN A 216 9.16 -13.98 -9.36
N ARG A 217 9.53 -14.04 -8.06
CA ARG A 217 10.18 -15.24 -7.48
C ARG A 217 9.16 -16.34 -7.12
N ILE A 218 7.88 -16.00 -7.07
CA ILE A 218 6.79 -16.97 -6.90
C ILE A 218 6.39 -17.41 -8.30
N ASP A 219 7.16 -18.32 -8.86
CA ASP A 219 6.98 -18.88 -10.19
C ASP A 219 6.66 -20.38 -10.14
N LEU A 220 6.28 -20.94 -11.29
CA LEU A 220 5.93 -22.35 -11.37
C LEU A 220 7.08 -23.29 -10.99
N PRO A 221 8.35 -23.07 -11.40
CA PRO A 221 9.46 -23.92 -10.97
C PRO A 221 9.65 -23.96 -9.46
N HIS A 222 9.60 -22.82 -8.77
CA HIS A 222 9.73 -22.78 -7.31
C HIS A 222 8.53 -23.38 -6.61
N PHE A 223 7.31 -23.22 -7.17
CA PHE A 223 6.13 -23.86 -6.64
C PHE A 223 6.25 -25.40 -6.74
N VAL A 224 6.64 -25.94 -7.92
CA VAL A 224 6.84 -27.37 -8.13
C VAL A 224 7.91 -27.90 -7.18
N TRP A 225 9.05 -27.23 -7.08
CA TRP A 225 10.11 -27.61 -6.13
C TRP A 225 9.61 -27.70 -4.69
N ALA A 226 8.83 -26.73 -4.23
CA ALA A 226 8.28 -26.74 -2.88
C ALA A 226 7.29 -27.90 -2.69
N MET A 227 6.45 -28.18 -3.67
CA MET A 227 5.47 -29.27 -3.61
C MET A 227 6.15 -30.65 -3.65
N GLU A 228 7.14 -30.87 -4.53
CA GLU A 228 7.92 -32.13 -4.60
C GLU A 228 8.66 -32.36 -3.28
N SER A 229 9.30 -31.32 -2.73
CA SER A 229 9.97 -31.41 -1.43
C SER A 229 9.01 -31.82 -0.29
N LEU A 230 7.79 -31.25 -0.28
CA LEU A 230 6.77 -31.62 0.70
C LEU A 230 6.31 -33.07 0.57
N VAL A 231 6.21 -33.60 -0.66
CA VAL A 231 5.88 -35.04 -0.89
C VAL A 231 6.97 -35.94 -0.32
N GLU A 232 8.23 -35.52 -0.36
CA GLU A 232 9.38 -36.21 0.24
C GLU A 232 9.50 -36.02 1.77
N GLY A 233 8.59 -35.25 2.37
CA GLY A 233 8.60 -34.91 3.79
C GLY A 233 9.60 -33.82 4.17
N VAL A 234 10.16 -33.09 3.17
CA VAL A 234 11.08 -31.98 3.38
C VAL A 234 10.33 -30.66 3.30
N VAL A 235 10.33 -29.89 4.38
CA VAL A 235 9.74 -28.53 4.41
C VAL A 235 10.82 -27.54 3.97
N VAL A 236 10.64 -26.96 2.78
CA VAL A 236 11.48 -25.88 2.27
C VAL A 236 10.81 -24.52 2.49
N ASN A 237 11.60 -23.46 2.61
CA ASN A 237 11.11 -22.09 2.77
C ASN A 237 10.17 -21.89 3.99
N GLN A 238 10.36 -22.66 5.05
CA GLN A 238 9.58 -22.49 6.27
C GLN A 238 9.79 -21.09 6.84
N ILE A 239 8.67 -20.42 7.18
CA ILE A 239 8.68 -19.15 7.88
C ILE A 239 8.30 -19.40 9.35
N GLU A 240 9.16 -19.01 10.25
CA GLU A 240 8.91 -19.08 11.68
C GLU A 240 8.77 -17.67 12.25
N VAL A 241 7.80 -17.50 13.12
CA VAL A 241 7.55 -16.25 13.85
C VAL A 241 7.51 -16.62 15.34
N ASP A 242 8.23 -15.89 16.18
CA ASP A 242 8.17 -16.13 17.61
C ASP A 242 6.80 -15.81 18.20
N GLU A 243 6.46 -16.46 19.31
CA GLU A 243 5.12 -16.41 19.93
C GLU A 243 4.69 -14.99 20.30
N GLU A 244 5.61 -14.12 20.71
CA GLU A 244 5.29 -12.75 21.09
C GLU A 244 4.97 -11.90 19.86
N THR A 245 5.77 -12.03 18.80
CA THR A 245 5.53 -11.38 17.52
C THR A 245 4.22 -11.87 16.91
N GLU A 246 3.97 -13.18 16.90
CA GLU A 246 2.71 -13.76 16.42
C GLU A 246 1.50 -13.17 17.16
N LYS A 247 1.54 -13.18 18.51
CA LYS A 247 0.47 -12.66 19.34
C LYS A 247 0.11 -11.22 18.98
N TRP A 248 1.08 -10.34 18.90
CA TRP A 248 0.82 -8.93 18.67
C TRP A 248 0.51 -8.60 17.21
N ALA A 249 1.11 -9.32 16.27
CA ALA A 249 0.74 -9.21 14.86
C ALA A 249 -0.71 -9.61 14.63
N LYS A 250 -1.16 -10.71 15.30
CA LYS A 250 -2.55 -11.15 15.28
C LYS A 250 -3.50 -10.09 15.85
N VAL A 251 -3.15 -9.44 16.95
CA VAL A 251 -3.96 -8.33 17.52
C VAL A 251 -4.18 -7.22 16.49
N ALA A 252 -3.14 -6.83 15.72
CA ALA A 252 -3.27 -5.79 14.71
C ALA A 252 -4.12 -6.27 13.51
N LEU A 253 -4.00 -7.54 13.12
CA LEU A 253 -4.81 -8.16 12.08
C LEU A 253 -6.28 -8.33 12.49
N ASP A 254 -6.54 -8.77 13.72
CA ASP A 254 -7.90 -8.92 14.25
C ASP A 254 -8.62 -7.57 14.31
N ARG A 255 -7.91 -6.49 14.65
CA ARG A 255 -8.47 -5.12 14.57
C ARG A 255 -8.86 -4.77 13.14
N MET A 256 -8.01 -5.07 12.14
CA MET A 256 -8.33 -4.86 10.73
C MET A 256 -9.60 -5.64 10.32
N LEU A 257 -9.71 -6.90 10.73
CA LEU A 257 -10.84 -7.76 10.39
C LEU A 257 -12.15 -7.32 11.08
N ALA A 258 -12.04 -6.65 12.23
CA ALA A 258 -13.19 -6.10 12.95
C ALA A 258 -13.66 -4.75 12.39
N LEU A 259 -12.91 -4.12 11.49
CA LEU A 259 -13.34 -2.87 10.86
C LEU A 259 -14.56 -3.12 9.95
N PRO A 260 -15.52 -2.19 9.93
CA PRO A 260 -16.67 -2.33 9.04
C PRO A 260 -16.19 -2.40 7.59
N GLY A 261 -16.56 -3.46 6.88
CA GLY A 261 -16.33 -3.55 5.44
C GLY A 261 -17.13 -2.46 4.74
N LYS A 262 -16.46 -1.62 3.93
CA LYS A 262 -17.21 -0.81 2.96
C LYS A 262 -17.78 -1.79 1.94
N THR A 263 -19.08 -2.01 1.98
CA THR A 263 -19.78 -2.57 0.82
C THR A 263 -19.58 -1.55 -0.30
N HIS A 264 -18.98 -1.96 -1.41
CA HIS A 264 -18.90 -1.17 -2.64
C HIS A 264 -20.33 -0.95 -3.20
N LYS A 265 -21.05 -0.06 -2.54
CA LYS A 265 -22.30 0.55 -3.01
C LYS A 265 -22.21 1.98 -2.52
N ASP A 266 -21.60 2.80 -3.36
CA ASP A 266 -21.88 4.23 -3.57
C ASP A 266 -20.74 4.83 -4.42
#